data_75b95b381f7e984ed5f23da4fc3fa824
#
_entry.id   75b95b381f7e984ed5f23da4fc3fa824
#
_cell.length_a   1.000
_cell.length_b   1.000
_cell.length_c   1.000
_cell.angle_alpha   90.00
_cell.angle_beta   90.00
_cell.angle_gamma   90.00
#
_symmetry.space_group_name_H-M   'P 1'
#
loop_
_entity.id
_entity.type
_entity.pdbx_description
1 polymer ?
#
loop_
_entity_poly.entity_id
_entity_poly.type
_entity_poly.pdbx_seq_one_letter_code
_entity_poly.pdbx_strand_id
1 'polypeptide(L)'
;KNPTSNIFEALQNVNGVRPQLNCNVCNTGDIHINGLEGPYTLVLIDGMPIVSGLSTVYGLSGIPNSLLDRIEIVKGPASSLYGSEAVGGLINIITKNPKNAPVFSADSFLTDWGELNLDIGIKANVNKNISLLTGINYFNYSNPIDNNKDNFTDLTLQDRISVFQKWNFN
;
A
#
# COMPACT_ATOMS: atom_id res chain seq x y z
N LYS A 1 -2.99 -10.09 -13.90
CA LYS A 1 -2.54 -9.15 -12.85
C LYS A 1 -2.41 -7.79 -13.52
N ASN A 2 -3.14 -6.78 -13.06
CA ASN A 2 -2.86 -5.42 -13.47
C ASN A 2 -1.63 -4.94 -12.70
N PRO A 3 -0.56 -4.54 -13.35
CA PRO A 3 0.58 -3.95 -12.67
C PRO A 3 0.13 -2.63 -12.06
N THR A 4 0.34 -2.45 -10.77
CA THR A 4 0.05 -1.22 -10.04
C THR A 4 1.27 -0.84 -9.22
N SER A 5 1.53 0.46 -9.11
CA SER A 5 2.70 0.97 -8.41
C SER A 5 2.60 0.76 -6.89
N ASN A 6 1.38 0.66 -6.37
CA ASN A 6 1.14 0.54 -4.93
C ASN A 6 -0.21 -0.11 -4.62
N ILE A 7 -0.40 -0.47 -3.33
CA ILE A 7 -1.62 -1.10 -2.83
C ILE A 7 -2.84 -0.18 -2.97
N PHE A 8 -2.67 1.13 -2.79
CA PHE A 8 -3.75 2.11 -2.89
C PHE A 8 -4.40 2.06 -4.27
N GLU A 9 -3.61 2.03 -5.34
CA GLU A 9 -4.12 1.90 -6.71
C GLU A 9 -4.75 0.53 -6.97
N ALA A 10 -4.17 -0.54 -6.42
CA ALA A 10 -4.72 -1.89 -6.58
C ALA A 10 -6.15 -2.02 -6.05
N LEU A 11 -6.50 -1.26 -5.01
CA LEU A 11 -7.83 -1.25 -4.41
C LEU A 11 -8.92 -0.65 -5.31
N GLN A 12 -8.57 0.13 -6.36
CA GLN A 12 -9.54 0.64 -7.34
C GLN A 12 -10.26 -0.48 -8.10
N ASN A 13 -9.66 -1.66 -8.19
CA ASN A 13 -10.25 -2.81 -8.87
C ASN A 13 -11.28 -3.56 -8.01
N VAL A 14 -11.53 -3.12 -6.78
CA VAL A 14 -12.46 -3.79 -5.86
C VAL A 14 -13.80 -3.06 -5.83
N ASN A 15 -14.87 -3.74 -6.24
CA ASN A 15 -16.21 -3.15 -6.22
C ASN A 15 -16.58 -2.62 -4.83
N GLY A 16 -17.08 -1.37 -4.77
CA GLY A 16 -17.47 -0.71 -3.52
C GLY A 16 -16.31 -0.21 -2.66
N VAL A 17 -15.09 -0.31 -3.14
CA VAL A 17 -13.90 0.32 -2.55
C VAL A 17 -13.40 1.38 -3.51
N ARG A 18 -13.24 2.59 -3.02
CA ARG A 18 -12.84 3.74 -3.83
C ARG A 18 -11.71 4.51 -3.16
N PRO A 19 -10.46 4.25 -3.55
CA PRO A 19 -9.37 5.15 -3.22
C PRO A 19 -9.61 6.53 -3.83
N GLN A 20 -9.47 7.56 -3.04
CA GLN A 20 -9.68 8.95 -3.46
C GLN A 20 -8.48 9.79 -3.02
N LEU A 21 -7.88 10.51 -3.97
CA LEU A 21 -6.85 11.49 -3.67
C LEU A 21 -7.51 12.75 -3.12
N ASN A 22 -7.05 13.18 -1.94
CA ASN A 22 -7.54 14.39 -1.26
C ASN A 22 -6.60 15.58 -1.50
N CYS A 23 -5.33 15.30 -1.79
CA CYS A 23 -4.33 16.31 -2.07
C CYS A 23 -3.43 15.84 -3.21
N ASN A 24 -3.56 16.45 -4.38
CA ASN A 24 -2.73 16.09 -5.55
C ASN A 24 -1.26 16.46 -5.32
N VAL A 25 -0.96 17.59 -4.68
CA VAL A 25 0.43 18.03 -4.43
C VAL A 25 1.15 17.08 -3.48
N CYS A 26 0.44 16.60 -2.44
CA CYS A 26 1.00 15.68 -1.44
C CYS A 26 0.93 14.22 -1.88
N ASN A 27 0.19 13.92 -2.94
CA ASN A 27 -0.20 12.57 -3.36
C ASN A 27 -0.79 11.76 -2.21
N THR A 28 -1.68 12.40 -1.43
CA THR A 28 -2.31 11.81 -0.26
C THR A 28 -3.80 11.60 -0.51
N GLY A 29 -4.32 10.52 0.02
CA GLY A 29 -5.74 10.18 -0.13
C GLY A 29 -6.22 9.25 0.96
N ASP A 30 -7.47 8.91 0.90
CA ASP A 30 -8.13 7.96 1.78
C ASP A 30 -8.91 6.91 0.98
N ILE A 31 -9.43 5.92 1.67
CA ILE A 31 -10.16 4.83 1.04
C ILE A 31 -11.60 4.86 1.53
N HIS A 32 -12.52 5.02 0.60
CA HIS A 32 -13.95 4.98 0.86
C HIS A 32 -14.48 3.56 0.64
N ILE A 33 -15.30 3.07 1.56
CA ILE A 33 -16.00 1.79 1.43
C ILE A 33 -17.51 2.06 1.40
N ASN A 34 -18.19 1.60 0.34
CA ASN A 34 -19.63 1.78 0.15
C ASN A 34 -20.10 3.25 0.28
N GLY A 35 -19.26 4.20 -0.12
CA GLY A 35 -19.55 5.63 -0.06
C GLY A 35 -19.28 6.30 1.30
N LEU A 36 -18.83 5.55 2.31
CA LEU A 36 -18.37 6.13 3.57
C LEU A 36 -16.93 6.59 3.45
N GLU A 37 -16.64 7.75 4.01
CA GLU A 37 -15.34 8.42 3.92
C GLU A 37 -14.22 7.66 4.66
N GLY A 38 -12.99 8.00 4.34
CA GLY A 38 -11.79 7.38 4.86
C GLY A 38 -11.70 7.23 6.38
N PRO A 39 -12.10 8.22 7.20
CA PRO A 39 -12.11 8.08 8.66
C PRO A 39 -12.96 6.93 9.20
N TYR A 40 -13.88 6.40 8.40
CA TYR A 40 -14.73 5.25 8.75
C TYR A 40 -14.22 3.93 8.16
N THR A 41 -13.06 3.94 7.53
CA THR A 41 -12.41 2.77 6.95
C THR A 41 -11.14 2.44 7.72
N LEU A 42 -11.19 1.38 8.51
CA LEU A 42 -10.03 0.94 9.28
C LEU A 42 -9.04 0.19 8.39
N VAL A 43 -7.77 0.57 8.46
CA VAL A 43 -6.69 -0.13 7.76
C VAL A 43 -5.81 -0.85 8.77
N LEU A 44 -5.57 -2.12 8.47
CA LEU A 44 -4.72 -3.01 9.27
C LEU A 44 -3.55 -3.52 8.43
N ILE A 45 -2.42 -3.76 9.07
CA ILE A 45 -1.30 -4.54 8.53
C ILE A 45 -1.09 -5.75 9.44
N ASP A 46 -1.24 -6.95 8.89
CA ASP A 46 -1.17 -8.21 9.65
C ASP A 46 -2.06 -8.22 10.92
N GLY A 47 -3.24 -7.60 10.83
CA GLY A 47 -4.20 -7.48 11.93
C GLY A 47 -3.93 -6.34 12.92
N MET A 48 -2.85 -5.58 12.75
CA MET A 48 -2.53 -4.41 13.60
C MET A 48 -3.03 -3.12 12.94
N PRO A 49 -3.84 -2.30 13.64
CA PRO A 49 -4.34 -1.05 13.07
C PRO A 49 -3.21 -0.05 12.80
N ILE A 50 -3.29 0.60 11.64
CA ILE A 50 -2.46 1.75 11.33
C ILE A 50 -3.13 2.97 11.95
N VAL A 51 -2.50 3.53 12.97
CA VAL A 51 -3.04 4.69 13.71
C VAL A 51 -2.50 5.97 13.10
N SER A 52 -3.36 6.84 12.68
CA SER A 52 -3.24 8.20 12.13
C SER A 52 -3.42 8.30 10.61
N GLY A 53 -4.08 9.39 10.17
CA GLY A 53 -4.35 9.65 8.76
C GLY A 53 -3.10 9.69 7.87
N LEU A 54 -1.98 10.21 8.40
CA LEU A 54 -0.71 10.24 7.67
C LEU A 54 -0.15 8.83 7.43
N SER A 55 -0.27 7.95 8.44
CA SER A 55 0.19 6.57 8.33
C SER A 55 -0.64 5.77 7.35
N THR A 56 -1.95 6.04 7.23
CA THR A 56 -2.81 5.36 6.27
C THR A 56 -2.40 5.69 4.85
N VAL A 57 -2.13 6.94 4.59
CA VAL A 57 -1.79 7.43 3.25
C VAL A 57 -0.41 6.98 2.79
N TYR A 58 0.61 7.25 3.60
CA TYR A 58 2.00 6.89 3.26
C TYR A 58 2.31 5.43 3.57
N GLY A 59 1.64 4.85 4.57
CA GLY A 59 1.80 3.45 4.95
C GLY A 59 1.40 2.49 3.84
N LEU A 60 0.27 2.74 3.18
CA LEU A 60 -0.21 1.90 2.07
C LEU A 60 0.73 1.95 0.86
N SER A 61 1.22 3.15 0.53
CA SER A 61 2.16 3.32 -0.58
C SER A 61 3.56 2.79 -0.23
N GLY A 62 3.88 2.67 1.06
CA GLY A 62 5.19 2.27 1.55
C GLY A 62 5.40 0.76 1.70
N ILE A 63 4.34 -0.05 1.57
CA ILE A 63 4.50 -1.51 1.64
C ILE A 63 4.93 -2.02 0.25
N PRO A 64 6.14 -2.60 0.13
CA PRO A 64 6.59 -3.17 -1.13
C PRO A 64 5.66 -4.31 -1.58
N ASN A 65 5.26 -4.30 -2.85
CA ASN A 65 4.41 -5.35 -3.43
C ASN A 65 5.04 -6.74 -3.33
N SER A 66 6.38 -6.81 -3.32
CA SER A 66 7.13 -8.05 -3.12
C SER A 66 6.83 -8.73 -1.79
N LEU A 67 6.42 -7.99 -0.76
CA LEU A 67 6.06 -8.51 0.55
C LEU A 67 4.58 -8.83 0.72
N LEU A 68 3.73 -8.39 -0.20
CA LEU A 68 2.29 -8.60 -0.13
C LEU A 68 1.95 -10.08 -0.40
N ASP A 69 1.17 -10.67 0.51
CA ASP A 69 0.53 -11.97 0.28
C ASP A 69 -0.87 -11.80 -0.30
N ARG A 70 -1.75 -11.09 0.43
CA ARG A 70 -3.13 -10.79 0.02
C ARG A 70 -3.68 -9.57 0.74
N ILE A 71 -4.80 -9.07 0.24
CA ILE A 71 -5.59 -8.02 0.88
C ILE A 71 -6.95 -8.62 1.23
N GLU A 72 -7.35 -8.49 2.48
CA GLU A 72 -8.65 -8.90 2.99
C GLU A 72 -9.50 -7.66 3.20
N ILE A 73 -10.73 -7.66 2.66
CA ILE A 73 -11.63 -6.52 2.75
C ILE A 73 -12.95 -6.97 3.34
N VAL A 74 -13.34 -6.36 4.43
CA VAL A 74 -14.67 -6.52 5.04
C VAL A 74 -15.45 -5.25 4.77
N LYS A 75 -16.56 -5.38 4.05
CA LYS A 75 -17.46 -4.26 3.71
C LYS A 75 -18.63 -4.27 4.68
N GLY A 76 -18.90 -3.12 5.26
CA GLY A 76 -19.93 -2.94 6.27
C GLY A 76 -19.37 -2.87 7.69
N PRO A 77 -20.23 -2.68 8.69
CA PRO A 77 -19.81 -2.36 10.03
C PRO A 77 -19.03 -3.50 10.71
N ALA A 78 -17.78 -3.26 11.00
CA ALA A 78 -16.91 -4.08 11.83
C ALA A 78 -16.63 -3.42 13.19
N SER A 79 -17.40 -2.40 13.52
CA SER A 79 -17.22 -1.55 14.70
C SER A 79 -17.36 -2.29 16.03
N SER A 80 -18.08 -3.40 16.06
CA SER A 80 -18.21 -4.25 17.26
C SER A 80 -16.89 -4.87 17.73
N LEU A 81 -15.93 -5.06 16.80
CA LEU A 81 -14.62 -5.63 17.10
C LEU A 81 -13.51 -4.58 17.09
N TYR A 82 -13.64 -3.54 16.26
CA TYR A 82 -12.56 -2.63 15.95
C TYR A 82 -12.87 -1.15 16.27
N GLY A 83 -14.05 -0.86 16.84
CA GLY A 83 -14.42 0.50 17.24
C GLY A 83 -15.00 1.36 16.12
N SER A 84 -15.13 2.67 16.39
CA SER A 84 -15.81 3.62 15.50
C SER A 84 -15.12 3.85 14.15
N GLU A 85 -13.84 3.56 14.04
CA GLU A 85 -13.08 3.70 12.79
C GLU A 85 -13.43 2.63 11.74
N ALA A 86 -14.13 1.55 12.14
CA ALA A 86 -14.50 0.46 11.25
C ALA A 86 -16.01 0.42 10.93
N VAL A 87 -16.69 1.58 10.89
CA VAL A 87 -18.12 1.66 10.57
C VAL A 87 -18.39 1.37 9.09
N GLY A 88 -17.54 1.85 8.20
CA GLY A 88 -17.61 1.58 6.76
C GLY A 88 -17.09 0.21 6.37
N GLY A 89 -16.17 -0.29 7.14
CA GLY A 89 -15.49 -1.56 6.91
C GLY A 89 -14.01 -1.53 7.30
N LEU A 90 -13.32 -2.60 6.95
CA LEU A 90 -11.88 -2.68 7.19
C LEU A 90 -11.14 -3.26 5.99
N ILE A 91 -9.89 -2.88 5.87
CA ILE A 91 -8.91 -3.40 4.91
C ILE A 91 -7.74 -3.95 5.70
N ASN A 92 -7.47 -5.25 5.58
CA ASN A 92 -6.35 -5.89 6.25
C ASN A 92 -5.33 -6.35 5.20
N ILE A 93 -4.15 -5.76 5.24
CA ILE A 93 -3.04 -6.09 4.36
C ILE A 93 -2.24 -7.19 5.02
N ILE A 94 -2.26 -8.37 4.42
CA ILE A 94 -1.51 -9.52 4.90
C ILE A 94 -0.19 -9.59 4.17
N THR A 95 0.89 -9.49 4.91
CA THR A 95 2.24 -9.64 4.39
C THR A 95 2.68 -11.10 4.40
N LYS A 96 3.60 -11.46 3.49
CA LYS A 96 4.13 -12.82 3.39
C LYS A 96 4.68 -13.31 4.72
N ASN A 97 4.48 -14.59 4.99
CA ASN A 97 5.10 -15.22 6.15
C ASN A 97 6.59 -15.45 5.84
N PRO A 98 7.51 -15.00 6.71
CA PRO A 98 8.94 -15.24 6.52
C PRO A 98 9.32 -16.72 6.33
N LYS A 99 8.54 -17.66 6.89
CA LYS A 99 8.80 -19.09 6.71
C LYS A 99 8.66 -19.55 5.26
N ASN A 100 7.66 -19.02 4.55
CA ASN A 100 7.28 -19.46 3.20
C ASN A 100 7.71 -18.47 2.11
N ALA A 101 8.23 -17.31 2.49
CA ALA A 101 8.71 -16.31 1.54
C ALA A 101 9.95 -16.81 0.79
N PRO A 102 10.12 -16.45 -0.50
CA PRO A 102 11.36 -16.74 -1.21
C PRO A 102 12.54 -16.02 -0.55
N VAL A 103 13.73 -16.60 -0.69
CA VAL A 103 14.97 -16.00 -0.15
C VAL A 103 15.24 -14.64 -0.79
N PHE A 104 14.94 -14.55 -2.09
CA PHE A 104 15.07 -13.31 -2.87
C PHE A 104 13.91 -13.22 -3.86
N SER A 105 13.38 -12.03 -4.02
CA SER A 105 12.43 -11.67 -5.08
C SER A 105 12.74 -10.27 -5.58
N ALA A 106 12.59 -10.07 -6.88
CA ALA A 106 12.71 -8.75 -7.49
C ALA A 106 11.65 -8.63 -8.58
N ASP A 107 10.96 -7.51 -8.58
CA ASP A 107 9.98 -7.13 -9.59
C ASP A 107 10.27 -5.71 -10.04
N SER A 108 10.06 -5.45 -11.33
CA SER A 108 10.16 -4.10 -11.86
C SER A 108 9.15 -3.90 -12.97
N PHE A 109 8.64 -2.69 -13.10
CA PHE A 109 7.87 -2.28 -14.26
C PHE A 109 8.14 -0.84 -14.62
N LEU A 110 7.93 -0.54 -15.88
CA LEU A 110 7.98 0.79 -16.47
C LEU A 110 6.67 1.01 -17.22
N THR A 111 6.05 2.16 -17.03
CA THR A 111 4.84 2.54 -17.79
C THR A 111 5.19 3.45 -18.95
N ASP A 112 4.27 3.56 -19.92
CA ASP A 112 4.40 4.50 -21.05
C ASP A 112 4.42 5.96 -20.60
N TRP A 113 3.92 6.24 -19.40
CA TRP A 113 3.95 7.57 -18.78
C TRP A 113 5.31 7.93 -18.18
N GLY A 114 6.24 6.96 -18.11
CA GLY A 114 7.56 7.13 -17.51
C GLY A 114 7.63 6.85 -16.01
N GLU A 115 6.63 6.13 -15.44
CA GLU A 115 6.73 5.63 -14.07
C GLU A 115 7.67 4.44 -14.01
N LEU A 116 8.65 4.50 -13.13
CA LEU A 116 9.54 3.40 -12.80
C LEU A 116 9.22 2.87 -11.41
N ASN A 117 8.99 1.58 -11.28
CA ASN A 117 8.84 0.90 -10.00
C ASN A 117 9.81 -0.27 -9.89
N LEU A 118 10.52 -0.34 -8.78
CA LEU A 118 11.42 -1.43 -8.44
C LEU A 118 11.08 -1.95 -7.06
N ASP A 119 10.83 -3.26 -6.96
CA ASP A 119 10.55 -3.97 -5.73
C ASP A 119 11.59 -5.05 -5.48
N ILE A 120 12.16 -5.07 -4.29
CA ILE A 120 13.11 -6.10 -3.85
C ILE A 120 12.61 -6.68 -2.53
N GLY A 121 12.53 -7.99 -2.46
CA GLY A 121 12.24 -8.74 -1.24
C GLY A 121 13.39 -9.67 -0.87
N ILE A 122 13.83 -9.62 0.38
CA ILE A 122 14.93 -10.44 0.90
C ILE A 122 14.47 -11.12 2.20
N LYS A 123 14.67 -12.43 2.27
CA LYS A 123 14.48 -13.21 3.48
C LYS A 123 15.84 -13.59 4.06
N ALA A 124 16.01 -13.37 5.36
CA ALA A 124 17.16 -13.83 6.12
C ALA A 124 16.72 -14.64 7.35
N ASN A 125 17.39 -15.74 7.62
CA ASN A 125 17.26 -16.46 8.88
C ASN A 125 18.41 -16.04 9.79
N VAL A 126 18.11 -15.25 10.81
CA VAL A 126 19.11 -14.76 11.77
C VAL A 126 19.60 -15.90 12.65
N ASN A 127 18.66 -16.77 13.06
CA ASN A 127 18.95 -18.01 13.75
C ASN A 127 17.77 -18.99 13.57
N LYS A 128 17.79 -20.15 14.29
CA LYS A 128 16.73 -21.17 14.20
C LYS A 128 15.33 -20.66 14.62
N ASN A 129 15.29 -19.62 15.45
CA ASN A 129 14.06 -19.09 16.04
C ASN A 129 13.68 -17.70 15.51
N ILE A 130 14.57 -17.04 14.74
CA ILE A 130 14.33 -15.67 14.27
C ILE A 130 14.52 -15.62 12.76
N SER A 131 13.50 -15.17 12.09
CA SER A 131 13.54 -14.87 10.64
C SER A 131 13.12 -13.43 10.36
N LEU A 132 13.78 -12.84 9.38
CA LEU A 132 13.57 -11.47 8.91
C LEU A 132 13.12 -11.50 7.45
N LEU A 133 12.09 -10.74 7.14
CA LEU A 133 11.70 -10.43 5.79
C LEU A 133 11.84 -8.91 5.58
N THR A 134 12.68 -8.51 4.64
CA THR A 134 12.90 -7.11 4.28
C THR A 134 12.41 -6.87 2.87
N GLY A 135 11.62 -5.83 2.68
CA GLY A 135 11.22 -5.34 1.38
C GLY A 135 11.69 -3.92 1.17
N ILE A 136 12.14 -3.63 -0.04
CA ILE A 136 12.56 -2.32 -0.49
C ILE A 136 11.78 -2.00 -1.76
N ASN A 137 11.13 -0.85 -1.78
CA ASN A 137 10.47 -0.32 -2.98
C ASN A 137 11.11 1.02 -3.34
N TYR A 138 11.44 1.18 -4.61
CA TYR A 138 11.78 2.46 -5.21
C TYR A 138 10.75 2.78 -6.29
N PHE A 139 10.17 3.96 -6.22
CA PHE A 139 9.24 4.50 -7.21
C PHE A 139 9.71 5.87 -7.66
N ASN A 140 9.78 6.07 -8.97
CA ASN A 140 10.10 7.37 -9.56
C ASN A 140 9.11 7.70 -10.67
N TYR A 141 8.58 8.91 -10.62
CA TYR A 141 7.85 9.55 -11.70
C TYR A 141 8.31 11.01 -11.83
N SER A 142 9.00 11.32 -12.90
CA SER A 142 9.61 12.63 -13.13
C SER A 142 9.18 13.30 -14.45
N ASN A 143 8.15 12.76 -15.11
CA ASN A 143 7.68 13.29 -16.39
C ASN A 143 6.57 14.35 -16.17
N PRO A 144 6.82 15.64 -16.40
CA PRO A 144 5.86 16.72 -16.17
C PRO A 144 4.87 16.80 -17.33
N ILE A 145 3.84 15.96 -17.31
CA ILE A 145 2.76 15.99 -18.31
C ILE A 145 1.73 17.05 -17.89
N ASP A 146 1.41 17.96 -18.79
CA ASP A 146 0.36 18.99 -18.66
C ASP A 146 -0.46 19.00 -19.97
N ASN A 147 -1.52 18.19 -20.02
CA ASN A 147 -2.36 18.06 -21.21
C ASN A 147 -3.35 19.22 -21.36
N ASN A 148 -3.78 19.80 -20.26
CA ASN A 148 -4.77 20.87 -20.22
C ASN A 148 -4.15 22.27 -20.36
N LYS A 149 -2.82 22.37 -20.26
CA LYS A 149 -2.00 23.61 -20.39
C LYS A 149 -2.34 24.66 -19.33
N ASP A 150 -2.59 24.22 -18.10
CA ASP A 150 -2.83 25.12 -16.98
C ASP A 150 -1.56 25.46 -16.18
N ASN A 151 -0.39 24.98 -16.63
CA ASN A 151 0.94 25.11 -16.03
C ASN A 151 1.11 24.28 -14.73
N PHE A 152 0.23 23.34 -14.49
CA PHE A 152 0.40 22.32 -13.44
C PHE A 152 0.52 20.93 -14.08
N THR A 153 1.25 20.05 -13.42
CA THR A 153 1.35 18.66 -13.90
C THR A 153 0.06 17.89 -13.60
N ASP A 154 -0.46 17.12 -14.57
CA ASP A 154 -1.65 16.29 -14.42
C ASP A 154 -1.45 15.18 -13.39
N LEU A 155 -0.21 14.71 -13.23
CA LEU A 155 0.19 13.72 -12.25
C LEU A 155 1.28 14.30 -11.35
N THR A 156 1.22 13.99 -10.07
CA THR A 156 2.22 14.43 -9.09
C THR A 156 3.57 13.80 -9.37
N LEU A 157 4.61 14.63 -9.56
CA LEU A 157 5.99 14.14 -9.63
C LEU A 157 6.37 13.51 -8.29
N GLN A 158 6.96 12.33 -8.33
CA GLN A 158 7.23 11.57 -7.14
C GLN A 158 8.56 10.81 -7.23
N ASP A 159 9.33 10.90 -6.15
CA ASP A 159 10.51 10.08 -5.91
C ASP A 159 10.40 9.51 -4.50
N ARG A 160 10.32 8.18 -4.38
CA ARG A 160 10.05 7.53 -3.12
C ARG A 160 10.87 6.27 -2.94
N ILE A 161 11.50 6.16 -1.77
CA ILE A 161 12.10 4.92 -1.28
C ILE A 161 11.34 4.48 -0.04
N SER A 162 10.93 3.22 -0.01
CA SER A 162 10.27 2.61 1.13
C SER A 162 11.02 1.36 1.57
N VAL A 163 11.18 1.20 2.87
CA VAL A 163 11.78 0.01 3.46
C VAL A 163 10.81 -0.54 4.50
N PHE A 164 10.44 -1.79 4.36
CA PHE A 164 9.59 -2.50 5.29
C PHE A 164 10.30 -3.73 5.84
N GLN A 165 10.20 -3.95 7.14
CA GLN A 165 10.79 -5.12 7.80
C GLN A 165 9.76 -5.84 8.65
N LYS A 166 9.73 -7.16 8.53
CA LYS A 166 8.92 -8.06 9.36
C LYS A 166 9.83 -9.05 10.06
N TRP A 167 9.82 -8.99 11.38
CA TRP A 167 10.54 -9.91 12.24
C TRP A 167 9.60 -10.98 12.76
N ASN A 168 9.99 -12.22 12.66
CA ASN A 168 9.23 -13.35 13.20
C ASN A 168 10.07 -14.09 14.24
N PHE A 169 9.50 -14.21 15.41
CA PHE A 169 10.07 -14.92 16.56
C PHE A 169 9.26 -16.21 16.77
N ASN A 170 9.92 -17.37 16.83
CA ASN A 170 9.31 -18.70 17.03
C ASN A 170 9.52 -19.19 18.46
#